data_87c9c28de82d332eb9f789448d36eb9f
#
_entry.id   87c9c28de82d332eb9f789448d36eb9f
#
_cell.length_a   1.000
_cell.length_b   1.000
_cell.length_c   1.000
_cell.angle_alpha   90.00
_cell.angle_beta   90.00
_cell.angle_gamma   90.00
#
_symmetry.space_group_name_H-M   'P 1'
#
loop_
_entity.id
_entity.type
_entity.pdbx_description
1 polymer ?
#
loop_
_entity_poly.entity_id
_entity_poly.type
_entity_poly.pdbx_seq_one_letter_code
_entity_poly.pdbx_strand_id
1 'polypeptide(L)'
;MMRSFAIVLICYNRIGGIKRLLSSLENVDYDGRTDINLIFSIDNSGTNVVENFAKKYNWPYGPKTIRTFNERQGLKKHILQCGDYTEQYDIVVALEDDIYVSDSMYLYAYQAAEFYEDEDNVAGISLYSFQKNWLKWLLRFEPQHCEYDTYFLKVAQSWGQVWTNKKWKPFKLWLSNNPEFIKDNTIPQALNQWPESSWLKFHDRYCIEKGKYFVYPYVAVSTNCSDAGEHSKKTVTDHQVELMYGKKKYRFSQFSNQAIMYDEFMEREHLGKYLGLSDDELSVCLWGTRPNCTYKRYVLTIDDLPYECVRKFGLFLRPAELNVMRGFEGKDIKLYDTSKARNEHYKNNDFLRYRYSIRSSDYRTLARFSIQMLSLAFGDIKMKIKR
;
A
#
# COMPACT_ATOMS: atom_id res chain seq x y z
N MET A 1 -26.54 -2.45 -17.30
CA MET A 1 -26.96 -1.36 -16.39
C MET A 1 -25.71 -0.73 -15.80
N MET A 2 -25.64 0.59 -15.68
CA MET A 2 -24.48 1.27 -15.08
C MET A 2 -24.46 0.96 -13.57
N ARG A 3 -23.30 0.62 -13.01
CA ARG A 3 -23.15 0.24 -11.59
C ARG A 3 -23.28 1.47 -10.70
N SER A 4 -23.97 1.32 -9.57
CA SER A 4 -24.06 2.36 -8.55
C SER A 4 -22.70 2.62 -7.88
N PHE A 5 -22.39 3.90 -7.64
CA PHE A 5 -21.07 4.32 -7.17
C PHE A 5 -21.21 5.28 -5.98
N ALA A 6 -20.49 4.98 -4.91
CA ALA A 6 -20.46 5.82 -3.73
C ALA A 6 -19.01 6.16 -3.32
N ILE A 7 -18.78 7.41 -2.96
CA ILE A 7 -17.56 7.90 -2.33
C ILE A 7 -17.87 8.13 -0.86
N VAL A 8 -17.19 7.40 0.03
CA VAL A 8 -17.37 7.51 1.48
C VAL A 8 -16.18 8.27 2.05
N LEU A 9 -16.44 9.47 2.58
CA LEU A 9 -15.47 10.27 3.31
C LEU A 9 -15.50 9.86 4.78
N ILE A 10 -14.39 9.33 5.26
CA ILE A 10 -14.21 8.90 6.65
C ILE A 10 -13.67 10.11 7.43
N CYS A 11 -14.57 10.78 8.15
CA CYS A 11 -14.31 12.07 8.77
C CYS A 11 -14.31 11.98 10.30
N TYR A 12 -13.49 12.82 10.93
CA TYR A 12 -13.50 12.99 12.38
C TYR A 12 -13.59 14.50 12.77
N ASN A 13 -12.49 15.23 12.71
CA ASN A 13 -12.45 16.63 13.14
C ASN A 13 -11.57 17.56 12.27
N ARG A 14 -11.00 17.11 11.17
CA ARG A 14 -10.02 17.83 10.35
C ARG A 14 -10.67 18.53 9.15
N ILE A 15 -11.28 19.70 9.36
CA ILE A 15 -11.93 20.48 8.27
C ILE A 15 -10.97 20.84 7.14
N GLY A 16 -9.70 21.13 7.43
CA GLY A 16 -8.70 21.49 6.42
C GLY A 16 -8.45 20.34 5.45
N GLY A 17 -8.28 19.12 5.98
CA GLY A 17 -8.13 17.90 5.18
C GLY A 17 -9.36 17.63 4.34
N ILE A 18 -10.56 17.66 4.95
CA ILE A 18 -11.83 17.46 4.24
C ILE A 18 -12.00 18.45 3.07
N LYS A 19 -11.70 19.74 3.27
CA LYS A 19 -11.78 20.75 2.20
C LYS A 19 -10.84 20.43 1.04
N ARG A 20 -9.61 20.01 1.33
CA ARG A 20 -8.62 19.63 0.32
C ARG A 20 -9.07 18.38 -0.45
N LEU A 21 -9.57 17.35 0.26
CA LEU A 21 -10.11 16.15 -0.36
C LEU A 21 -11.29 16.49 -1.28
N LEU A 22 -12.26 17.28 -0.81
CA LEU A 22 -13.39 17.70 -1.62
C LEU A 22 -12.96 18.50 -2.87
N SER A 23 -12.00 19.42 -2.71
CA SER A 23 -11.46 20.14 -3.86
C SER A 23 -10.81 19.20 -4.89
N SER A 24 -10.19 18.10 -4.46
CA SER A 24 -9.68 17.11 -5.40
C SER A 24 -10.81 16.32 -6.08
N LEU A 25 -11.86 15.99 -5.34
CA LEU A 25 -13.02 15.26 -5.87
C LEU A 25 -13.83 16.10 -6.89
N GLU A 26 -13.86 17.42 -6.72
CA GLU A 26 -14.50 18.34 -7.68
C GLU A 26 -13.79 18.38 -9.05
N ASN A 27 -12.51 17.99 -9.10
CA ASN A 27 -11.71 17.93 -10.33
C ASN A 27 -11.66 16.53 -10.97
N VAL A 28 -12.34 15.53 -10.40
CA VAL A 28 -12.36 14.18 -10.94
C VAL A 28 -13.23 14.12 -12.20
N ASP A 29 -12.75 13.43 -13.23
CA ASP A 29 -13.52 13.12 -14.44
C ASP A 29 -14.48 11.96 -14.15
N TYR A 30 -15.74 12.27 -13.91
CA TYR A 30 -16.81 11.30 -13.67
C TYR A 30 -17.47 10.78 -14.96
N ASP A 31 -16.89 11.01 -16.12
CA ASP A 31 -17.42 10.58 -17.44
C ASP A 31 -18.86 11.04 -17.67
N GLY A 32 -19.16 12.28 -17.28
CA GLY A 32 -20.48 12.90 -17.41
C GLY A 32 -21.57 12.37 -16.46
N ARG A 33 -21.23 11.54 -15.47
CA ARG A 33 -22.19 11.04 -14.47
C ARG A 33 -22.65 12.13 -13.51
N THR A 34 -23.94 12.05 -13.14
CA THR A 34 -24.60 12.93 -12.16
C THR A 34 -25.28 12.13 -11.03
N ASP A 35 -24.91 10.86 -10.88
CA ASP A 35 -25.46 9.93 -9.89
C ASP A 35 -24.38 9.37 -8.95
N ILE A 36 -23.26 10.08 -8.80
CA ILE A 36 -22.18 9.76 -7.88
C ILE A 36 -22.59 10.13 -6.46
N ASN A 37 -22.79 9.13 -5.61
CA ASN A 37 -23.19 9.36 -4.22
C ASN A 37 -21.99 9.78 -3.38
N LEU A 38 -22.09 10.91 -2.68
CA LEU A 38 -21.11 11.37 -1.70
C LEU A 38 -21.64 11.16 -0.28
N ILE A 39 -20.92 10.38 0.51
CA ILE A 39 -21.33 10.04 1.88
C ILE A 39 -20.30 10.62 2.85
N PHE A 40 -20.70 11.60 3.65
CA PHE A 40 -19.94 12.03 4.81
C PHE A 40 -20.25 11.08 5.98
N SER A 41 -19.31 10.21 6.32
CA SER A 41 -19.38 9.41 7.54
C SER A 41 -18.51 10.09 8.61
N ILE A 42 -19.16 10.67 9.63
CA ILE A 42 -18.54 11.57 10.60
C ILE A 42 -18.59 10.92 11.98
N ASP A 43 -17.43 10.47 12.48
CA ASP A 43 -17.33 9.95 13.85
C ASP A 43 -17.47 11.08 14.88
N ASN A 44 -17.98 10.76 16.05
CA ASN A 44 -18.23 11.74 17.09
C ASN A 44 -16.93 12.27 17.69
N SER A 45 -16.64 13.52 17.41
CA SER A 45 -15.49 14.26 17.95
C SER A 45 -15.83 15.17 19.15
N GLY A 46 -17.08 15.13 19.62
CA GLY A 46 -17.61 16.05 20.62
C GLY A 46 -17.93 17.46 20.06
N THR A 47 -17.80 17.67 18.74
CA THR A 47 -18.13 18.94 18.08
C THR A 47 -18.92 18.72 16.80
N ASN A 48 -19.75 19.69 16.41
CA ASN A 48 -20.55 19.63 15.18
C ASN A 48 -19.89 20.38 14.00
N VAL A 49 -18.59 20.70 14.08
CA VAL A 49 -17.92 21.55 13.09
C VAL A 49 -17.91 20.88 11.72
N VAL A 50 -17.57 19.59 11.64
CA VAL A 50 -17.55 18.82 10.38
C VAL A 50 -18.96 18.61 9.86
N GLU A 51 -19.93 18.28 10.72
CA GLU A 51 -21.33 18.09 10.35
C GLU A 51 -21.92 19.38 9.75
N ASN A 52 -21.71 20.54 10.43
CA ASN A 52 -22.19 21.82 9.96
C ASN A 52 -21.55 22.22 8.62
N PHE A 53 -20.31 21.88 8.41
CA PHE A 53 -19.64 22.07 7.12
C PHE A 53 -20.27 21.16 6.06
N ALA A 54 -20.44 19.86 6.32
CA ALA A 54 -21.03 18.90 5.40
C ALA A 54 -22.46 19.27 4.98
N LYS A 55 -23.28 19.79 5.92
CA LYS A 55 -24.64 20.29 5.64
C LYS A 55 -24.62 21.43 4.61
N LYS A 56 -23.68 22.34 4.70
CA LYS A 56 -23.56 23.52 3.82
C LYS A 56 -22.88 23.22 2.48
N TYR A 57 -22.10 22.12 2.41
CA TYR A 57 -21.38 21.76 1.19
C TYR A 57 -22.37 21.29 0.12
N ASN A 58 -22.22 21.80 -1.11
CA ASN A 58 -23.02 21.37 -2.25
C ASN A 58 -22.19 20.37 -3.11
N TRP A 59 -22.71 19.15 -3.30
CA TRP A 59 -22.09 18.16 -4.15
C TRP A 59 -22.73 18.20 -5.54
N PRO A 60 -21.99 18.56 -6.61
CA PRO A 60 -22.61 18.78 -7.92
C PRO A 60 -22.81 17.50 -8.74
N TYR A 61 -22.23 16.37 -8.32
CA TYR A 61 -22.19 15.15 -9.14
C TYR A 61 -23.18 14.06 -8.70
N GLY A 62 -24.11 14.37 -7.80
CA GLY A 62 -25.14 13.43 -7.41
C GLY A 62 -25.68 13.63 -5.99
N PRO A 63 -26.31 12.61 -5.41
CA PRO A 63 -26.83 12.67 -4.04
C PRO A 63 -25.72 12.83 -3.01
N LYS A 64 -26.04 13.56 -1.93
CA LYS A 64 -25.19 13.73 -0.74
C LYS A 64 -25.89 13.18 0.49
N THR A 65 -25.19 12.34 1.26
CA THR A 65 -25.66 11.78 2.53
C THR A 65 -24.71 12.17 3.66
N ILE A 66 -25.24 12.48 4.83
CA ILE A 66 -24.48 12.77 6.03
C ILE A 66 -24.88 11.75 7.10
N ARG A 67 -23.91 10.97 7.56
CA ARG A 67 -24.06 10.02 8.67
C ARG A 67 -23.24 10.52 9.85
N THR A 68 -23.86 10.64 10.99
CA THR A 68 -23.23 10.99 12.27
C THR A 68 -23.50 9.92 13.31
N PHE A 69 -22.71 9.92 14.37
CA PHE A 69 -22.84 8.98 15.49
C PHE A 69 -23.05 9.72 16.80
N ASN A 70 -23.91 9.19 17.66
CA ASN A 70 -24.19 9.75 18.99
C ASN A 70 -22.99 9.58 19.96
N GLU A 71 -22.15 8.57 19.71
CA GLU A 71 -20.94 8.26 20.49
C GLU A 71 -19.74 8.02 19.57
N ARG A 72 -18.53 8.18 20.11
CA ARG A 72 -17.29 7.91 19.36
C ARG A 72 -17.19 6.44 19.00
N GLN A 73 -17.07 6.14 17.72
CA GLN A 73 -16.91 4.77 17.21
C GLN A 73 -15.45 4.31 17.27
N GLY A 74 -14.52 5.21 17.08
CA GLY A 74 -13.11 4.92 16.85
C GLY A 74 -12.86 4.37 15.44
N LEU A 75 -11.60 4.49 14.99
CA LEU A 75 -11.23 4.25 13.58
C LEU A 75 -11.66 2.87 13.08
N LYS A 76 -11.34 1.79 13.80
CA LYS A 76 -11.64 0.41 13.38
C LYS A 76 -13.13 0.19 13.13
N LYS A 77 -13.97 0.48 14.13
CA LYS A 77 -15.42 0.27 14.01
C LYS A 77 -16.03 1.19 12.96
N HIS A 78 -15.57 2.43 12.88
CA HIS A 78 -16.05 3.40 11.90
C HIS A 78 -15.78 2.96 10.46
N ILE A 79 -14.54 2.54 10.14
CA ILE A 79 -14.20 2.05 8.80
C ILE A 79 -14.97 0.79 8.44
N LEU A 80 -15.09 -0.16 9.38
CA LEU A 80 -15.87 -1.39 9.13
C LEU A 80 -17.33 -1.09 8.78
N GLN A 81 -17.93 -0.09 9.43
CA GLN A 81 -19.27 0.37 9.08
C GLN A 81 -19.34 1.15 7.76
N CYS A 82 -18.24 1.80 7.34
CA CYS A 82 -18.17 2.43 6.02
C CYS A 82 -18.11 1.40 4.89
N GLY A 83 -17.43 0.28 5.11
CA GLY A 83 -17.39 -0.81 4.14
C GLY A 83 -18.75 -1.50 3.95
N ASP A 84 -19.64 -1.44 4.93
CA ASP A 84 -21.00 -2.01 4.84
C ASP A 84 -21.89 -1.26 3.80
N TYR A 85 -21.47 -0.08 3.34
CA TYR A 85 -22.12 0.55 2.18
C TYR A 85 -22.02 -0.26 0.89
N THR A 86 -21.14 -1.25 0.81
CA THR A 86 -21.11 -2.23 -0.29
C THR A 86 -22.36 -3.12 -0.37
N GLU A 87 -23.21 -3.11 0.64
CA GLU A 87 -24.53 -3.75 0.59
C GLU A 87 -25.57 -2.91 -0.17
N GLN A 88 -25.31 -1.60 -0.31
CA GLN A 88 -26.21 -0.63 -0.94
C GLN A 88 -25.71 -0.14 -2.30
N TYR A 89 -24.39 -0.14 -2.49
CA TYR A 89 -23.74 0.33 -3.71
C TYR A 89 -22.82 -0.75 -4.29
N ASP A 90 -22.80 -0.87 -5.60
CA ASP A 90 -21.98 -1.86 -6.31
C ASP A 90 -20.49 -1.57 -6.14
N ILE A 91 -20.11 -0.28 -6.08
CA ILE A 91 -18.72 0.18 -5.92
C ILE A 91 -18.67 1.25 -4.83
N VAL A 92 -17.84 1.04 -3.85
CA VAL A 92 -17.59 1.96 -2.74
C VAL A 92 -16.12 2.37 -2.74
N VAL A 93 -15.86 3.68 -2.85
CA VAL A 93 -14.53 4.27 -2.67
C VAL A 93 -14.43 4.85 -1.28
N ALA A 94 -13.54 4.32 -0.45
CA ALA A 94 -13.32 4.75 0.92
C ALA A 94 -12.09 5.68 1.01
N LEU A 95 -12.28 6.90 1.50
CA LEU A 95 -11.26 7.94 1.58
C LEU A 95 -11.23 8.55 2.99
N GLU A 96 -10.06 8.52 3.62
CA GLU A 96 -9.80 9.27 4.85
C GLU A 96 -9.60 10.77 4.54
N ASP A 97 -9.78 11.64 5.52
CA ASP A 97 -9.82 13.11 5.33
C ASP A 97 -8.45 13.74 5.01
N ASP A 98 -7.34 12.98 5.04
CA ASP A 98 -6.01 13.41 4.64
C ASP A 98 -5.58 12.95 3.23
N ILE A 99 -6.51 12.39 2.47
CA ILE A 99 -6.27 11.94 1.10
C ILE A 99 -6.49 13.08 0.10
N TYR A 100 -5.72 13.03 -0.99
CA TYR A 100 -5.93 13.79 -2.22
C TYR A 100 -6.03 12.82 -3.38
N VAL A 101 -7.00 13.00 -4.28
CA VAL A 101 -7.21 12.12 -5.44
C VAL A 101 -6.91 12.84 -6.75
N SER A 102 -6.50 12.07 -7.77
CA SER A 102 -6.32 12.57 -9.12
C SER A 102 -7.63 12.68 -9.89
N ASP A 103 -7.63 13.41 -10.99
CA ASP A 103 -8.75 13.49 -11.93
C ASP A 103 -9.15 12.13 -12.52
N SER A 104 -8.22 11.18 -12.60
CA SER A 104 -8.43 9.84 -13.14
C SER A 104 -8.96 8.82 -12.11
N MET A 105 -9.21 9.23 -10.87
CA MET A 105 -9.56 8.33 -9.76
C MET A 105 -10.84 7.52 -10.04
N TYR A 106 -11.91 8.20 -10.47
CA TYR A 106 -13.19 7.52 -10.75
C TYR A 106 -13.05 6.47 -11.84
N LEU A 107 -12.44 6.84 -12.98
CA LEU A 107 -12.28 5.95 -14.13
C LEU A 107 -11.43 4.72 -13.79
N TYR A 108 -10.36 4.90 -13.02
CA TYR A 108 -9.58 3.77 -12.51
C TYR A 108 -10.42 2.88 -11.58
N ALA A 109 -11.05 3.46 -10.58
CA ALA A 109 -11.83 2.73 -9.58
C ALA A 109 -12.97 1.93 -10.22
N TYR A 110 -13.72 2.56 -11.14
CA TYR A 110 -14.84 1.94 -11.83
C TYR A 110 -14.38 0.77 -12.71
N GLN A 111 -13.41 1.01 -13.61
CA GLN A 111 -12.90 -0.01 -14.53
C GLN A 111 -12.23 -1.18 -13.80
N ALA A 112 -11.47 -0.89 -12.73
CA ALA A 112 -10.83 -1.94 -11.93
C ALA A 112 -11.86 -2.78 -11.15
N ALA A 113 -12.87 -2.13 -10.55
CA ALA A 113 -13.94 -2.84 -9.84
C ALA A 113 -14.75 -3.75 -10.80
N GLU A 114 -15.00 -3.28 -12.01
CA GLU A 114 -15.68 -4.07 -13.05
C GLU A 114 -14.82 -5.25 -13.51
N PHE A 115 -13.55 -5.02 -13.80
CA PHE A 115 -12.64 -6.05 -14.32
C PHE A 115 -12.36 -7.16 -13.29
N TYR A 116 -12.19 -6.81 -12.02
CA TYR A 116 -11.86 -7.77 -10.96
C TYR A 116 -13.07 -8.24 -10.14
N GLU A 117 -14.29 -7.97 -10.58
CA GLU A 117 -15.51 -8.33 -9.84
C GLU A 117 -15.55 -9.80 -9.44
N ASP A 118 -15.28 -10.69 -10.39
CA ASP A 118 -15.36 -12.14 -10.24
C ASP A 118 -14.01 -12.81 -9.93
N GLU A 119 -12.93 -12.02 -9.70
CA GLU A 119 -11.62 -12.58 -9.37
C GLU A 119 -11.51 -12.81 -7.85
N ASP A 120 -11.70 -14.04 -7.42
CA ASP A 120 -11.72 -14.40 -6.00
C ASP A 120 -10.41 -14.16 -5.27
N ASN A 121 -9.27 -14.20 -5.96
CA ASN A 121 -7.96 -13.95 -5.38
C ASN A 121 -7.72 -12.46 -5.05
N VAL A 122 -8.55 -11.55 -5.55
CA VAL A 122 -8.48 -10.12 -5.26
C VAL A 122 -9.34 -9.78 -4.06
N ALA A 123 -8.73 -9.21 -3.00
CA ALA A 123 -9.42 -8.77 -1.79
C ALA A 123 -9.91 -7.32 -1.86
N GLY A 124 -9.32 -6.50 -2.72
CA GLY A 124 -9.65 -5.09 -2.89
C GLY A 124 -8.76 -4.41 -3.92
N ILE A 125 -9.04 -3.16 -4.18
CA ILE A 125 -8.32 -2.34 -5.15
C ILE A 125 -7.77 -1.13 -4.41
N SER A 126 -6.47 -0.87 -4.57
CA SER A 126 -5.81 0.32 -4.03
C SER A 126 -5.89 1.47 -5.04
N LEU A 127 -6.12 2.67 -4.55
CA LEU A 127 -5.93 3.90 -5.32
C LEU A 127 -4.49 4.43 -5.22
N TYR A 128 -3.78 4.02 -4.18
CA TYR A 128 -2.41 4.39 -3.87
C TYR A 128 -1.41 3.41 -4.51
N SER A 129 -0.17 3.83 -4.69
CA SER A 129 0.95 2.97 -5.10
C SER A 129 2.15 3.21 -4.21
N PHE A 130 2.70 2.14 -3.64
CA PHE A 130 3.89 2.24 -2.81
C PHE A 130 5.12 2.62 -3.63
N GLN A 131 5.90 3.57 -3.14
CA GLN A 131 7.22 3.93 -3.66
C GLN A 131 8.35 3.59 -2.67
N LYS A 132 7.96 3.22 -1.46
CA LYS A 132 8.87 2.77 -0.41
C LYS A 132 8.41 1.41 0.09
N ASN A 133 9.36 0.59 0.49
CA ASN A 133 9.03 -0.66 1.17
C ASN A 133 8.43 -0.33 2.54
N TRP A 134 7.18 -0.72 2.77
CA TRP A 134 6.46 -0.36 3.99
C TRP A 134 7.05 -0.98 5.27
N LEU A 135 7.90 -2.02 5.14
CA LEU A 135 8.61 -2.65 6.24
C LEU A 135 9.98 -2.02 6.51
N LYS A 136 10.56 -1.36 5.51
CA LYS A 136 11.86 -0.65 5.59
C LYS A 136 11.79 0.66 4.80
N TRP A 137 11.22 1.70 5.39
CA TRP A 137 10.92 3.00 4.75
C TRP A 137 12.08 3.68 4.02
N LEU A 138 13.33 3.33 4.35
CA LEU A 138 14.51 3.83 3.63
C LEU A 138 14.75 3.11 2.30
N LEU A 139 14.12 1.96 2.08
CA LEU A 139 14.21 1.23 0.83
C LEU A 139 13.10 1.65 -0.12
N ARG A 140 13.45 1.91 -1.37
CA ARG A 140 12.48 2.12 -2.43
C ARG A 140 11.81 0.79 -2.80
N PHE A 141 10.53 0.86 -3.05
CA PHE A 141 9.79 -0.21 -3.71
C PHE A 141 9.49 0.23 -5.14
N GLU A 142 10.02 -0.50 -6.09
CA GLU A 142 9.87 -0.23 -7.52
C GLU A 142 9.34 -1.53 -8.15
N PRO A 143 8.01 -1.70 -8.27
CA PRO A 143 7.46 -2.90 -8.88
C PRO A 143 7.89 -2.99 -10.34
N GLN A 144 8.15 -4.21 -10.82
CA GLN A 144 8.46 -4.45 -12.22
C GLN A 144 7.29 -3.99 -13.10
N HIS A 145 7.57 -3.12 -14.07
CA HIS A 145 6.57 -2.70 -15.03
C HIS A 145 6.36 -3.76 -16.11
N CYS A 146 5.15 -3.84 -16.62
CA CYS A 146 4.76 -4.66 -17.75
C CYS A 146 3.84 -3.85 -18.68
N GLU A 147 3.18 -4.49 -19.63
CA GLU A 147 2.25 -3.85 -20.56
C GLU A 147 0.94 -3.38 -19.91
N TYR A 148 0.62 -3.87 -18.70
CA TYR A 148 -0.58 -3.50 -17.95
C TYR A 148 -0.30 -2.29 -17.04
N ASP A 149 -1.37 -1.70 -16.51
CA ASP A 149 -1.29 -0.54 -15.63
C ASP A 149 -1.29 -0.91 -14.13
N THR A 150 -1.38 -2.21 -13.83
CA THR A 150 -1.54 -2.72 -12.47
C THR A 150 -0.63 -3.90 -12.16
N TYR A 151 -0.37 -4.09 -10.88
CA TYR A 151 0.29 -5.25 -10.30
C TYR A 151 -0.47 -5.72 -9.05
N PHE A 152 -0.11 -6.89 -8.53
CA PHE A 152 -0.72 -7.46 -7.34
C PHE A 152 0.27 -7.41 -6.17
N LEU A 153 -0.24 -7.07 -4.99
CA LEU A 153 0.54 -7.04 -3.76
C LEU A 153 -0.32 -7.60 -2.61
N LYS A 154 0.23 -8.51 -1.83
CA LYS A 154 -0.46 -9.14 -0.69
C LYS A 154 -0.44 -8.25 0.57
N VAL A 155 -0.70 -6.98 0.39
CA VAL A 155 -0.75 -5.95 1.43
C VAL A 155 -1.94 -5.05 1.11
N ALA A 156 -2.80 -4.81 2.10
CA ALA A 156 -3.79 -3.77 2.06
C ALA A 156 -3.16 -2.42 2.48
N GLN A 157 -3.80 -1.30 2.15
CA GLN A 157 -3.38 0.02 2.62
C GLN A 157 -4.61 0.94 2.76
N SER A 158 -4.54 1.97 3.62
CA SER A 158 -5.68 2.82 3.97
C SER A 158 -5.79 4.12 3.16
N TRP A 159 -4.86 4.40 2.26
CA TRP A 159 -4.79 5.68 1.53
C TRP A 159 -5.62 5.70 0.25
N GLY A 160 -6.88 5.25 0.38
CA GLY A 160 -7.87 5.11 -0.67
C GLY A 160 -8.01 3.67 -1.16
N GLN A 161 -9.17 3.09 -0.88
CA GLN A 161 -9.52 1.73 -1.32
C GLN A 161 -10.84 1.73 -2.06
N VAL A 162 -10.98 0.77 -2.97
CA VAL A 162 -12.24 0.47 -3.66
C VAL A 162 -12.71 -0.91 -3.22
N TRP A 163 -13.94 -0.98 -2.76
CA TRP A 163 -14.59 -2.21 -2.32
C TRP A 163 -15.87 -2.48 -3.10
N THR A 164 -16.12 -3.75 -3.38
CA THR A 164 -17.42 -4.27 -3.80
C THR A 164 -17.92 -5.26 -2.74
N ASN A 165 -19.19 -5.60 -2.76
CA ASN A 165 -19.75 -6.55 -1.80
C ASN A 165 -19.04 -7.91 -1.86
N LYS A 166 -18.67 -8.38 -3.07
CA LYS A 166 -17.92 -9.63 -3.27
C LYS A 166 -16.52 -9.63 -2.62
N LYS A 167 -15.91 -8.46 -2.43
CA LYS A 167 -14.59 -8.32 -1.80
C LYS A 167 -14.72 -8.04 -0.29
N TRP A 168 -15.65 -7.19 0.10
CA TRP A 168 -15.81 -6.76 1.50
C TRP A 168 -16.46 -7.83 2.39
N LYS A 169 -17.54 -8.46 1.93
CA LYS A 169 -18.28 -9.46 2.71
C LYS A 169 -17.43 -10.64 3.17
N PRO A 170 -16.57 -11.28 2.34
CA PRO A 170 -15.68 -12.35 2.80
C PRO A 170 -14.69 -11.88 3.89
N PHE A 171 -14.16 -10.66 3.77
CA PHE A 171 -13.31 -10.07 4.82
C PHE A 171 -14.08 -9.87 6.12
N LYS A 172 -15.29 -9.29 6.07
CA LYS A 172 -16.15 -9.11 7.25
C LYS A 172 -16.48 -10.43 7.93
N LEU A 173 -16.79 -11.46 7.16
CA LEU A 173 -17.08 -12.81 7.68
C LEU A 173 -15.83 -13.41 8.34
N TRP A 174 -14.67 -13.29 7.70
CA TRP A 174 -13.41 -13.74 8.30
C TRP A 174 -13.13 -12.99 9.61
N LEU A 175 -13.27 -11.67 9.63
CA LEU A 175 -13.05 -10.84 10.83
C LEU A 175 -13.99 -11.20 11.97
N SER A 176 -15.25 -11.52 11.69
CA SER A 176 -16.20 -11.94 12.74
C SER A 176 -15.80 -13.26 13.42
N ASN A 177 -15.11 -14.13 12.68
CA ASN A 177 -14.57 -15.39 13.19
C ASN A 177 -13.16 -15.23 13.80
N ASN A 178 -12.51 -14.07 13.59
CA ASN A 178 -11.16 -13.74 14.07
C ASN A 178 -11.15 -12.35 14.73
N PRO A 179 -11.89 -12.12 15.81
CA PRO A 179 -12.06 -10.80 16.42
C PRO A 179 -10.78 -10.28 17.08
N GLU A 180 -9.88 -11.18 17.48
CA GLU A 180 -8.60 -10.89 18.11
C GLU A 180 -7.44 -11.12 17.14
N PHE A 181 -6.43 -10.26 17.21
CA PHE A 181 -5.22 -10.43 16.39
C PHE A 181 -4.20 -11.30 17.12
N ILE A 182 -4.03 -12.52 16.64
CA ILE A 182 -3.02 -13.44 17.16
C ILE A 182 -1.67 -13.12 16.53
N LYS A 183 -0.66 -12.80 17.37
CA LYS A 183 0.71 -12.55 16.92
C LYS A 183 1.31 -13.80 16.28
N ASP A 184 2.05 -13.57 15.19
CA ASP A 184 2.65 -14.64 14.39
C ASP A 184 4.03 -14.18 13.90
N ASN A 185 5.03 -15.01 14.12
CA ASN A 185 6.41 -14.69 13.70
C ASN A 185 6.69 -14.99 12.22
N THR A 186 5.74 -15.58 11.50
CA THR A 186 5.87 -15.87 10.07
C THR A 186 5.41 -14.74 9.16
N ILE A 187 4.67 -13.76 9.70
CA ILE A 187 4.19 -12.59 9.00
C ILE A 187 5.07 -11.36 9.26
N PRO A 188 4.89 -10.25 8.52
CA PRO A 188 5.60 -9.01 8.79
C PRO A 188 5.46 -8.55 10.24
N GLN A 189 6.60 -8.35 10.92
CA GLN A 189 6.61 -7.99 12.35
C GLN A 189 5.92 -6.66 12.66
N ALA A 190 5.86 -5.75 11.68
CA ALA A 190 5.11 -4.51 11.82
C ALA A 190 3.62 -4.76 12.16
N LEU A 191 2.99 -5.78 11.57
CA LEU A 191 1.60 -6.14 11.87
C LEU A 191 1.41 -6.56 13.33
N ASN A 192 2.38 -7.28 13.90
CA ASN A 192 2.36 -7.68 15.31
C ASN A 192 2.48 -6.49 16.27
N GLN A 193 3.03 -5.36 15.82
CA GLN A 193 3.28 -4.16 16.60
C GLN A 193 2.14 -3.13 16.48
N TRP A 194 1.32 -3.20 15.43
CA TRP A 194 0.21 -2.26 15.27
C TRP A 194 -0.84 -2.44 16.40
N PRO A 195 -1.47 -1.33 16.83
CA PRO A 195 -2.44 -1.38 17.93
C PRO A 195 -3.69 -2.18 17.55
N GLU A 196 -4.42 -2.68 18.53
CA GLU A 196 -5.68 -3.43 18.32
C GLU A 196 -6.78 -2.56 17.68
N SER A 197 -6.67 -1.25 17.78
CA SER A 197 -7.53 -0.28 17.10
C SER A 197 -7.27 -0.16 15.60
N SER A 198 -6.18 -0.75 15.08
CA SER A 198 -5.91 -0.77 13.65
C SER A 198 -6.80 -1.79 12.95
N TRP A 199 -7.68 -1.33 12.08
CA TRP A 199 -8.50 -2.20 11.21
C TRP A 199 -7.66 -2.85 10.12
N LEU A 200 -6.67 -2.11 9.61
CA LEU A 200 -5.83 -2.49 8.48
C LEU A 200 -4.99 -3.74 8.78
N LYS A 201 -4.48 -3.89 10.03
CA LYS A 201 -3.73 -5.11 10.40
C LYS A 201 -4.55 -6.39 10.23
N PHE A 202 -5.87 -6.32 10.44
CA PHE A 202 -6.77 -7.46 10.23
C PHE A 202 -7.01 -7.71 8.74
N HIS A 203 -7.08 -6.66 7.92
CA HIS A 203 -7.23 -6.81 6.48
C HIS A 203 -5.96 -7.42 5.85
N ASP A 204 -4.78 -6.97 6.27
CA ASP A 204 -3.51 -7.59 5.89
C ASP A 204 -3.44 -9.06 6.32
N ARG A 205 -3.81 -9.36 7.58
CA ARG A 205 -3.84 -10.73 8.07
C ARG A 205 -4.79 -11.61 7.25
N TYR A 206 -5.96 -11.11 6.91
CA TYR A 206 -6.91 -11.79 6.02
C TYR A 206 -6.28 -12.10 4.65
N CYS A 207 -5.60 -11.12 4.05
CA CYS A 207 -4.93 -11.32 2.77
C CYS A 207 -3.86 -12.41 2.85
N ILE A 208 -3.04 -12.40 3.90
CA ILE A 208 -1.98 -13.39 4.13
C ILE A 208 -2.57 -14.79 4.32
N GLU A 209 -3.53 -14.97 5.24
CA GLU A 209 -4.12 -16.27 5.56
C GLU A 209 -4.94 -16.87 4.43
N LYS A 210 -5.59 -16.03 3.63
CA LYS A 210 -6.45 -16.47 2.51
C LYS A 210 -5.74 -16.44 1.17
N GLY A 211 -4.44 -16.09 1.13
CA GLY A 211 -3.67 -16.00 -0.11
C GLY A 211 -4.23 -14.96 -1.08
N LYS A 212 -4.79 -13.86 -0.57
CA LYS A 212 -5.46 -12.83 -1.39
C LYS A 212 -4.57 -11.62 -1.59
N TYR A 213 -4.86 -10.88 -2.66
CA TYR A 213 -4.07 -9.73 -3.08
C TYR A 213 -4.93 -8.49 -3.22
N PHE A 214 -4.29 -7.34 -3.07
CA PHE A 214 -4.80 -6.07 -3.56
C PHE A 214 -4.26 -5.79 -4.95
N VAL A 215 -5.08 -5.17 -5.79
CA VAL A 215 -4.66 -4.60 -7.08
C VAL A 215 -4.13 -3.21 -6.84
N TYR A 216 -2.93 -2.94 -7.31
CA TYR A 216 -2.28 -1.62 -7.21
C TYR A 216 -2.04 -1.02 -8.59
N PRO A 217 -2.31 0.26 -8.81
CA PRO A 217 -1.87 0.95 -10.02
C PRO A 217 -0.35 1.18 -9.96
N TYR A 218 0.36 1.16 -11.10
CA TYR A 218 1.77 1.57 -11.12
C TYR A 218 1.93 3.06 -10.83
N VAL A 219 1.03 3.89 -11.31
CA VAL A 219 0.96 5.32 -10.96
C VAL A 219 -0.30 5.55 -10.15
N ALA A 220 -0.14 6.08 -8.95
CA ALA A 220 -1.23 6.26 -8.01
C ALA A 220 -2.32 7.20 -8.53
N VAL A 221 -3.56 6.97 -8.09
CA VAL A 221 -4.70 7.89 -8.30
C VAL A 221 -5.17 8.51 -6.98
N SER A 222 -4.45 8.22 -5.89
CA SER A 222 -4.57 8.91 -4.61
C SER A 222 -3.20 9.10 -3.97
N THR A 223 -3.07 10.10 -3.10
CA THR A 223 -1.89 10.33 -2.28
C THR A 223 -2.32 10.73 -0.87
N ASN A 224 -1.50 10.41 0.13
CA ASN A 224 -1.74 10.84 1.50
C ASN A 224 -0.98 12.14 1.77
N CYS A 225 -1.67 13.18 2.19
CA CYS A 225 -1.07 14.48 2.52
C CYS A 225 -0.36 14.48 3.88
N SER A 226 -0.50 13.39 4.66
CA SER A 226 0.19 13.16 5.94
C SER A 226 0.03 14.33 6.91
N ASP A 227 -1.19 14.84 7.04
CA ASP A 227 -1.50 15.89 8.00
C ASP A 227 -1.28 15.42 9.44
N ALA A 228 -0.93 16.35 10.31
CA ALA A 228 -0.91 16.07 11.75
C ALA A 228 -2.31 15.62 12.22
N GLY A 229 -2.37 14.50 12.94
CA GLY A 229 -3.61 13.87 13.40
C GLY A 229 -3.40 13.02 14.66
N GLU A 230 -4.28 12.07 14.91
CA GLU A 230 -4.18 11.20 16.10
C GLU A 230 -2.92 10.33 16.09
N HIS A 231 -2.49 9.85 14.92
CA HIS A 231 -1.35 8.93 14.77
C HIS A 231 -0.01 9.64 14.52
N SER A 232 -0.01 10.90 14.08
CA SER A 232 1.19 11.69 13.85
C SER A 232 0.98 13.13 14.32
N LYS A 233 1.85 13.59 15.22
CA LYS A 233 1.81 15.00 15.71
C LYS A 233 2.49 15.97 14.73
N LYS A 234 3.10 15.48 13.66
CA LYS A 234 3.83 16.28 12.67
C LYS A 234 3.32 15.97 11.28
N THR A 235 3.19 16.97 10.45
CA THR A 235 3.02 16.79 9.01
C THR A 235 4.34 16.30 8.42
N VAL A 236 4.28 15.22 7.63
CA VAL A 236 5.42 14.63 6.92
C VAL A 236 5.09 14.53 5.43
N THR A 237 6.08 14.23 4.61
CA THR A 237 5.87 14.03 3.15
C THR A 237 6.13 12.60 2.70
N ASP A 238 6.33 11.70 3.65
CA ASP A 238 6.81 10.34 3.40
C ASP A 238 5.81 9.47 2.62
N HIS A 239 4.52 9.81 2.67
CA HIS A 239 3.44 9.07 2.02
C HIS A 239 2.91 9.76 0.75
N GLN A 240 3.54 10.89 0.37
CA GLN A 240 3.19 11.56 -0.86
C GLN A 240 3.81 10.83 -2.05
N VAL A 241 3.00 10.60 -3.09
CA VAL A 241 3.38 9.92 -4.32
C VAL A 241 2.89 10.69 -5.53
N GLU A 242 3.51 10.44 -6.69
CA GLU A 242 3.07 11.02 -7.96
C GLU A 242 1.69 10.50 -8.33
N LEU A 243 0.85 11.39 -8.84
CA LEU A 243 -0.50 11.09 -9.25
C LEU A 243 -0.62 10.95 -10.77
N MET A 244 -1.43 9.99 -11.21
CA MET A 244 -1.87 9.89 -12.60
C MET A 244 -2.71 11.11 -12.96
N TYR A 245 -2.51 11.63 -14.16
CA TYR A 245 -3.27 12.76 -14.71
C TYR A 245 -3.81 12.45 -16.11
N GLY A 246 -5.09 12.72 -16.31
CA GLY A 246 -5.75 12.66 -17.62
C GLY A 246 -5.93 11.27 -18.23
N LYS A 247 -5.65 10.18 -17.53
CA LYS A 247 -5.79 8.83 -18.05
C LYS A 247 -7.25 8.36 -17.97
N LYS A 248 -7.80 7.94 -19.12
CA LYS A 248 -9.22 7.55 -19.24
C LYS A 248 -9.44 6.05 -19.39
N LYS A 249 -8.47 5.31 -19.90
CA LYS A 249 -8.57 3.86 -20.09
C LYS A 249 -7.39 3.16 -19.45
N TYR A 250 -7.68 2.09 -18.72
CA TYR A 250 -6.71 1.28 -18.02
C TYR A 250 -6.65 -0.13 -18.62
N ARG A 251 -5.45 -0.69 -18.63
CA ARG A 251 -5.20 -2.08 -19.04
C ARG A 251 -4.89 -2.88 -17.78
N PHE A 252 -5.78 -3.77 -17.41
CA PHE A 252 -5.66 -4.60 -16.22
C PHE A 252 -5.04 -5.95 -16.54
N SER A 253 -4.14 -6.43 -15.67
CA SER A 253 -3.60 -7.77 -15.73
C SER A 253 -4.61 -8.77 -15.18
N GLN A 254 -4.80 -9.91 -15.86
CA GLN A 254 -5.49 -11.05 -15.25
C GLN A 254 -4.65 -11.64 -14.11
N PHE A 255 -5.30 -12.14 -13.08
CA PHE A 255 -4.62 -12.85 -12.01
C PHE A 255 -4.10 -14.21 -12.54
N SER A 256 -2.80 -14.37 -12.56
CA SER A 256 -2.14 -15.59 -13.05
C SER A 256 -0.67 -15.63 -12.59
N ASN A 257 -0.03 -16.79 -12.65
CA ASN A 257 1.40 -16.94 -12.35
C ASN A 257 2.34 -16.17 -13.31
N GLN A 258 1.80 -15.53 -14.34
CA GLN A 258 2.55 -14.64 -15.24
C GLN A 258 2.42 -13.17 -14.84
N ALA A 259 1.44 -12.84 -14.00
CA ALA A 259 1.22 -11.49 -13.52
C ALA A 259 2.40 -11.00 -12.66
N ILE A 260 2.50 -9.69 -12.53
CA ILE A 260 3.46 -9.08 -11.60
C ILE A 260 2.84 -9.12 -10.20
N MET A 261 3.41 -9.97 -9.34
CA MET A 261 2.89 -10.26 -8.00
C MET A 261 3.99 -10.12 -6.95
N TYR A 262 3.64 -9.56 -5.83
CA TYR A 262 4.50 -9.39 -4.66
C TYR A 262 3.79 -9.92 -3.41
N ASP A 263 4.54 -10.57 -2.54
CA ASP A 263 4.05 -11.11 -1.29
C ASP A 263 3.91 -10.03 -0.19
N GLU A 264 3.54 -10.43 1.00
CA GLU A 264 3.39 -9.58 2.19
C GLU A 264 4.70 -8.93 2.65
N PHE A 265 5.85 -9.43 2.19
CA PHE A 265 7.18 -8.85 2.44
C PHE A 265 7.66 -7.95 1.30
N MET A 266 6.81 -7.71 0.31
CA MET A 266 7.13 -6.99 -0.93
C MET A 266 8.23 -7.68 -1.77
N GLU A 267 8.38 -8.99 -1.60
CA GLU A 267 9.28 -9.79 -2.43
C GLU A 267 8.54 -10.29 -3.68
N ARG A 268 9.22 -10.26 -4.82
CA ARG A 268 8.65 -10.70 -6.10
C ARG A 268 8.36 -12.21 -6.08
N GLU A 269 7.13 -12.60 -6.36
CA GLU A 269 6.75 -13.99 -6.47
C GLU A 269 7.10 -14.60 -7.85
N HIS A 270 7.09 -15.90 -7.94
CA HIS A 270 7.33 -16.69 -9.17
C HIS A 270 8.71 -16.45 -9.83
N LEU A 271 9.73 -16.10 -9.03
CA LEU A 271 11.11 -16.01 -9.52
C LEU A 271 11.74 -17.37 -9.77
N GLY A 272 11.25 -18.43 -9.14
CA GLY A 272 11.74 -19.82 -9.30
C GLY A 272 11.84 -20.25 -10.75
N LYS A 273 10.85 -19.86 -11.58
CA LYS A 273 10.81 -20.21 -13.02
C LYS A 273 12.06 -19.74 -13.81
N TYR A 274 12.71 -18.66 -13.40
CA TYR A 274 13.94 -18.14 -14.04
C TYR A 274 15.21 -18.83 -13.52
N LEU A 275 15.07 -19.62 -12.47
CA LEU A 275 16.16 -20.36 -11.81
C LEU A 275 16.05 -21.88 -12.05
N GLY A 276 14.97 -22.35 -12.69
CA GLY A 276 14.65 -23.78 -12.83
C GLY A 276 14.19 -24.42 -11.53
N LEU A 277 13.59 -23.63 -10.62
CA LEU A 277 13.09 -24.04 -9.30
C LEU A 277 11.58 -23.83 -9.22
N SER A 278 10.90 -24.65 -8.41
CA SER A 278 9.52 -24.40 -8.04
C SER A 278 9.44 -23.27 -6.98
N ASP A 279 8.27 -22.64 -6.89
CA ASP A 279 8.04 -21.62 -5.86
C ASP A 279 8.06 -22.21 -4.45
N ASP A 280 7.75 -23.49 -4.29
CA ASP A 280 7.81 -24.20 -3.00
C ASP A 280 9.26 -24.45 -2.53
N GLU A 281 10.21 -24.50 -3.45
CA GLU A 281 11.62 -24.67 -3.13
C GLU A 281 12.37 -23.37 -2.86
N LEU A 282 11.86 -22.21 -3.36
CA LEU A 282 12.57 -20.94 -3.33
C LEU A 282 11.97 -19.95 -2.33
N SER A 283 12.78 -19.45 -1.41
CA SER A 283 12.50 -18.29 -0.59
C SER A 283 13.21 -17.06 -1.19
N VAL A 284 12.45 -16.01 -1.48
CA VAL A 284 13.00 -14.71 -1.93
C VAL A 284 13.11 -13.77 -0.76
N CYS A 285 14.29 -13.15 -0.58
CA CYS A 285 14.63 -12.31 0.57
C CYS A 285 15.59 -11.18 0.17
N LEU A 286 15.27 -10.47 -0.90
CA LEU A 286 16.11 -9.40 -1.42
C LEU A 286 16.12 -8.17 -0.52
N TRP A 287 14.97 -7.85 0.08
CA TRP A 287 14.81 -6.68 0.96
C TRP A 287 15.25 -6.94 2.40
N GLY A 288 15.42 -8.21 2.81
CA GLY A 288 15.77 -8.58 4.18
C GLY A 288 14.70 -8.19 5.20
N THR A 289 13.44 -8.28 4.81
CA THR A 289 12.25 -7.97 5.64
C THR A 289 11.61 -9.21 6.21
N ARG A 290 11.89 -10.37 5.65
CA ARG A 290 11.37 -11.67 6.06
C ARG A 290 12.12 -12.17 7.30
N PRO A 291 11.44 -12.53 8.41
CA PRO A 291 12.08 -12.94 9.68
C PRO A 291 12.91 -14.21 9.54
N ASN A 292 12.45 -15.16 8.75
CA ASN A 292 13.16 -16.41 8.49
C ASN A 292 13.22 -16.65 6.98
N CYS A 293 14.37 -16.39 6.36
CA CYS A 293 14.59 -16.61 4.94
C CYS A 293 14.90 -18.07 4.60
N THR A 294 15.39 -18.86 5.55
CA THR A 294 15.94 -20.21 5.33
C THR A 294 14.92 -21.34 5.53
N TYR A 295 13.62 -21.01 5.47
CA TYR A 295 12.55 -22.00 5.67
C TYR A 295 12.30 -22.91 4.44
N LYS A 296 12.87 -22.56 3.29
CA LYS A 296 12.87 -23.37 2.06
C LYS A 296 14.28 -23.81 1.69
N ARG A 297 14.38 -24.80 0.81
CA ARG A 297 15.65 -25.39 0.38
C ARG A 297 16.56 -24.34 -0.29
N TYR A 298 16.02 -23.49 -1.14
CA TYR A 298 16.81 -22.44 -1.79
C TYR A 298 16.41 -21.06 -1.27
N VAL A 299 17.44 -20.22 -1.09
CA VAL A 299 17.25 -18.83 -0.65
C VAL A 299 17.93 -17.89 -1.62
N LEU A 300 17.16 -16.96 -2.17
CA LEU A 300 17.67 -15.86 -2.99
C LEU A 300 17.75 -14.59 -2.15
N THR A 301 18.95 -14.10 -1.88
CA THR A 301 19.17 -12.98 -0.97
C THR A 301 20.39 -12.11 -1.33
N ILE A 302 20.46 -10.91 -0.77
CA ILE A 302 21.64 -10.04 -0.82
C ILE A 302 22.60 -10.36 0.36
N ASP A 303 22.09 -10.96 1.44
CA ASP A 303 22.91 -11.29 2.63
C ASP A 303 23.90 -12.43 2.36
N ASP A 304 24.94 -12.50 3.19
CA ASP A 304 25.82 -13.65 3.22
C ASP A 304 25.27 -14.69 4.21
N LEU A 305 25.05 -15.90 3.74
CA LEU A 305 24.51 -17.00 4.53
C LEU A 305 25.53 -18.14 4.65
N PRO A 306 25.51 -18.91 5.77
CA PRO A 306 26.43 -20.03 5.99
C PRO A 306 26.04 -21.30 5.23
N TYR A 307 25.79 -21.15 3.94
CA TYR A 307 25.37 -22.23 3.04
C TYR A 307 26.14 -22.21 1.72
N GLU A 308 26.07 -23.28 0.95
CA GLU A 308 26.64 -23.31 -0.38
C GLU A 308 25.95 -22.32 -1.31
N CYS A 309 26.73 -21.37 -1.83
CA CYS A 309 26.25 -20.45 -2.85
C CYS A 309 26.25 -21.13 -4.22
N VAL A 310 25.07 -21.42 -4.75
CA VAL A 310 24.87 -22.14 -6.02
C VAL A 310 25.05 -21.21 -7.21
N ARG A 311 24.56 -19.96 -7.09
CA ARG A 311 24.57 -18.97 -8.17
C ARG A 311 24.65 -17.54 -7.61
N LYS A 312 25.29 -16.65 -8.39
CA LYS A 312 25.45 -15.24 -8.02
C LYS A 312 24.99 -14.34 -9.15
N PHE A 313 24.38 -13.20 -8.78
CA PHE A 313 23.91 -12.20 -9.74
C PHE A 313 24.39 -10.81 -9.32
N GLY A 314 24.41 -9.88 -10.26
CA GLY A 314 24.68 -8.47 -10.03
C GLY A 314 23.47 -7.75 -9.41
N LEU A 315 23.65 -6.46 -9.15
CA LEU A 315 22.60 -5.56 -8.67
C LEU A 315 22.67 -4.23 -9.46
N PHE A 316 22.58 -4.36 -10.80
CA PHE A 316 22.75 -3.25 -11.74
C PHE A 316 21.46 -2.83 -12.41
N LEU A 317 20.49 -3.75 -12.55
CA LEU A 317 19.18 -3.49 -13.16
C LEU A 317 18.16 -3.15 -12.08
N ARG A 318 17.13 -2.40 -12.48
CA ARG A 318 15.99 -2.04 -11.63
C ARG A 318 14.68 -2.54 -12.23
N PRO A 319 13.79 -3.10 -11.41
CA PRO A 319 14.00 -3.47 -10.01
C PRO A 319 15.01 -4.62 -9.80
N ALA A 320 15.34 -4.93 -8.54
CA ALA A 320 16.43 -5.86 -8.19
C ALA A 320 16.24 -7.27 -8.80
N GLU A 321 15.02 -7.78 -8.85
CA GLU A 321 14.66 -9.09 -9.40
C GLU A 321 14.99 -9.22 -10.89
N LEU A 322 15.06 -8.12 -11.66
CA LEU A 322 15.45 -8.17 -13.07
C LEU A 322 16.86 -8.73 -13.28
N ASN A 323 17.78 -8.51 -12.34
CA ASN A 323 19.13 -9.10 -12.43
C ASN A 323 19.08 -10.62 -12.43
N VAL A 324 18.18 -11.20 -11.64
CA VAL A 324 17.96 -12.66 -11.56
C VAL A 324 17.25 -13.17 -12.81
N MET A 325 16.16 -12.50 -13.19
CA MET A 325 15.36 -12.88 -14.37
C MET A 325 16.16 -12.85 -15.67
N ARG A 326 17.12 -11.94 -15.80
CA ARG A 326 18.00 -11.81 -16.96
C ARG A 326 19.32 -12.57 -16.81
N GLY A 327 19.51 -13.26 -15.69
CA GLY A 327 20.75 -14.01 -15.42
C GLY A 327 21.98 -13.11 -15.39
N PHE A 328 21.83 -11.83 -14.96
CA PHE A 328 22.92 -10.86 -14.98
C PHE A 328 23.97 -11.24 -13.93
N GLU A 329 25.14 -11.71 -14.38
CA GLU A 329 26.20 -12.18 -13.49
C GLU A 329 26.77 -11.08 -12.60
N GLY A 330 27.17 -11.44 -11.38
CA GLY A 330 27.73 -10.54 -10.41
C GLY A 330 27.99 -11.21 -9.07
N LYS A 331 28.05 -10.40 -7.99
CA LYS A 331 28.40 -10.90 -6.65
C LYS A 331 27.42 -10.44 -5.55
N ASP A 332 26.37 -9.73 -5.92
CA ASP A 332 25.57 -8.97 -4.97
C ASP A 332 24.33 -9.76 -4.52
N ILE A 333 23.61 -10.40 -5.45
CA ILE A 333 22.48 -11.30 -5.16
C ILE A 333 22.98 -12.72 -5.23
N LYS A 334 22.63 -13.56 -4.25
CA LYS A 334 23.15 -14.91 -4.09
C LYS A 334 21.99 -15.90 -3.95
N LEU A 335 22.09 -17.04 -4.63
CA LEU A 335 21.23 -18.18 -4.47
C LEU A 335 21.97 -19.23 -3.64
N TYR A 336 21.43 -19.57 -2.48
CA TYR A 336 21.99 -20.56 -1.58
C TYR A 336 21.18 -21.84 -1.55
N ASP A 337 21.84 -23.00 -1.40
CA ASP A 337 21.21 -24.29 -1.04
C ASP A 337 21.36 -24.50 0.47
N THR A 338 20.27 -24.36 1.22
CA THR A 338 20.26 -24.47 2.69
C THR A 338 20.50 -25.90 3.19
N SER A 339 20.39 -26.92 2.32
CA SER A 339 20.75 -28.30 2.65
C SER A 339 22.26 -28.52 2.78
N LYS A 340 23.08 -27.57 2.33
CA LYS A 340 24.53 -27.65 2.27
C LYS A 340 25.19 -26.58 3.10
N ALA A 341 25.26 -26.80 4.42
CA ALA A 341 25.90 -25.88 5.34
C ALA A 341 27.40 -25.69 5.03
N ARG A 342 27.90 -24.48 5.26
CA ARG A 342 29.31 -24.08 5.15
C ARG A 342 29.78 -23.45 6.47
N ASN A 343 31.05 -23.56 6.73
CA ASN A 343 31.66 -22.89 7.89
C ASN A 343 31.94 -21.42 7.60
N GLU A 344 30.86 -20.69 7.29
CA GLU A 344 30.86 -19.26 7.02
C GLU A 344 29.94 -18.58 8.04
N HIS A 345 30.04 -17.25 8.18
CA HIS A 345 29.19 -16.50 9.11
C HIS A 345 28.10 -15.73 8.36
N TYR A 346 26.93 -15.65 8.98
CA TYR A 346 25.88 -14.74 8.54
C TYR A 346 26.39 -13.30 8.55
N LYS A 347 26.12 -12.59 7.45
CA LYS A 347 26.38 -11.15 7.37
C LYS A 347 25.20 -10.44 6.70
N ASN A 348 24.61 -9.53 7.44
CA ASN A 348 23.60 -8.62 6.89
C ASN A 348 24.26 -7.62 5.94
N ASN A 349 23.67 -7.45 4.76
CA ASN A 349 24.14 -6.52 3.73
C ASN A 349 23.15 -5.36 3.50
N ASP A 350 22.49 -4.85 4.55
CA ASP A 350 21.58 -3.71 4.46
C ASP A 350 22.24 -2.46 3.85
N PHE A 351 23.53 -2.26 4.07
CA PHE A 351 24.27 -1.18 3.40
C PHE A 351 24.17 -1.26 1.87
N LEU A 352 24.25 -2.46 1.29
CA LEU A 352 24.13 -2.66 -0.15
C LEU A 352 22.70 -2.38 -0.61
N ARG A 353 21.69 -2.78 0.18
CA ARG A 353 20.27 -2.47 -0.07
C ARG A 353 20.02 -0.97 -0.08
N TYR A 354 20.51 -0.26 0.94
CA TYR A 354 20.36 1.20 1.01
C TYR A 354 21.08 1.91 -0.14
N ARG A 355 22.32 1.50 -0.44
CA ARG A 355 23.08 2.04 -1.57
C ARG A 355 22.32 1.86 -2.90
N TYR A 356 21.72 0.69 -3.10
CA TYR A 356 20.92 0.42 -4.29
C TYR A 356 19.64 1.28 -4.33
N SER A 357 18.96 1.48 -3.20
CA SER A 357 17.76 2.31 -3.10
C SER A 357 18.03 3.80 -3.27
N ILE A 358 19.17 4.29 -2.74
CA ILE A 358 19.61 5.68 -2.90
C ILE A 358 20.25 5.81 -4.28
N ARG A 359 19.49 6.20 -5.28
CA ARG A 359 19.93 6.29 -6.68
C ARG A 359 21.16 7.18 -6.93
N SER A 360 21.51 8.06 -6.01
CA SER A 360 22.71 8.85 -6.07
C SER A 360 23.82 8.16 -5.26
N SER A 361 24.77 7.61 -5.93
CA SER A 361 25.79 6.72 -5.35
C SER A 361 27.09 7.40 -4.97
N ASP A 362 27.16 8.71 -5.11
CA ASP A 362 28.35 9.48 -4.73
C ASP A 362 28.24 9.89 -3.26
N TYR A 363 29.22 9.43 -2.46
CA TYR A 363 29.32 9.76 -1.03
C TYR A 363 29.38 11.28 -0.77
N ARG A 364 29.91 12.07 -1.72
CA ARG A 364 29.96 13.54 -1.61
C ARG A 364 28.57 14.16 -1.71
N THR A 365 27.74 13.64 -2.62
CA THR A 365 26.33 14.06 -2.75
C THR A 365 25.53 13.69 -1.51
N LEU A 366 25.72 12.48 -0.97
CA LEU A 366 25.09 12.06 0.28
C LEU A 366 25.52 12.93 1.46
N ALA A 367 26.82 13.25 1.57
CA ALA A 367 27.33 14.13 2.62
C ALA A 367 26.73 15.54 2.51
N ARG A 368 26.66 16.12 1.31
CA ARG A 368 26.02 17.43 1.07
C ARG A 368 24.55 17.42 1.45
N PHE A 369 23.83 16.38 1.05
CA PHE A 369 22.42 16.21 1.36
C PHE A 369 22.20 16.11 2.89
N SER A 370 23.02 15.32 3.58
CA SER A 370 22.97 15.18 5.04
C SER A 370 23.25 16.51 5.75
N ILE A 371 24.21 17.29 5.28
CA ILE A 371 24.51 18.62 5.83
C ILE A 371 23.31 19.57 5.64
N GLN A 372 22.69 19.57 4.47
CA GLN A 372 21.49 20.38 4.21
C GLN A 372 20.32 19.99 5.11
N MET A 373 20.06 18.68 5.28
CA MET A 373 19.02 18.18 6.18
C MET A 373 19.26 18.56 7.63
N LEU A 374 20.50 18.48 8.12
CA LEU A 374 20.87 18.95 9.46
C LEU A 374 20.66 20.45 9.60
N SER A 375 21.04 21.24 8.59
CA SER A 375 20.83 22.70 8.58
C SER A 375 19.34 23.06 8.67
N LEU A 376 18.47 22.36 7.94
CA LEU A 376 17.02 22.53 8.03
C LEU A 376 16.49 22.18 9.43
N ALA A 377 16.93 21.05 9.98
CA ALA A 377 16.54 20.64 11.34
C ALA A 377 16.95 21.65 12.41
N PHE A 378 18.15 22.23 12.30
CA PHE A 378 18.60 23.31 13.20
C PHE A 378 17.82 24.62 12.98
N GLY A 379 17.42 24.93 11.75
CA GLY A 379 16.55 26.07 11.44
C GLY A 379 15.18 25.96 12.12
N ASP A 380 14.58 24.77 12.05
CA ASP A 380 13.30 24.47 12.69
C ASP A 380 13.36 24.58 14.23
N ILE A 381 14.48 24.13 14.82
CA ILE A 381 14.71 24.24 16.27
C ILE A 381 14.83 25.73 16.68
N LYS A 382 15.59 26.53 15.90
CA LYS A 382 15.72 27.97 16.18
C LYS A 382 14.38 28.74 16.07
N MET A 383 13.52 28.37 15.12
CA MET A 383 12.18 28.98 15.02
C MET A 383 11.26 28.60 16.18
N LYS A 384 11.40 27.40 16.74
CA LYS A 384 10.61 26.95 17.91
C LYS A 384 11.03 27.62 19.23
N ILE A 385 12.31 28.02 19.35
CA ILE A 385 12.83 28.71 20.54
C ILE A 385 12.44 30.21 20.54
N LYS A 386 12.08 30.74 19.36
CA LYS A 386 11.66 32.15 19.21
C LYS A 386 10.14 32.38 19.29
N ARG A 387 9.36 31.31 19.45
CA ARG A 387 7.93 31.31 19.74
C ARG A 387 7.68 30.92 21.20
#